data_347212414825e3dbe3074aaf8b9eb344
#
_entry.id   347212414825e3dbe3074aaf8b9eb344
#
_cell.length_a   1.000
_cell.length_b   1.000
_cell.length_c   1.000
_cell.angle_alpha   90.00
_cell.angle_beta   90.00
_cell.angle_gamma   90.00
#
_symmetry.space_group_name_H-M   'P 1'
#
loop_
_entity.id
_entity.type
_entity.pdbx_description
1 polymer ?
#
loop_
_entity_poly.entity_id
_entity_poly.type
_entity_poly.pdbx_seq_one_letter_code
_entity_poly.pdbx_strand_id
1 'polypeptide(L)'
;MRHTIFPPIALLITLSYAQSASADVAVATYEHRPAVQNALLTERLDTLLPRLMRETQIDMWLVIAREYNDDPVFLSLVPKPRFTARRTTMLVFFDRGDAGVEKLTVSRYPLGSMYEAAWEGGDLNAQWRRLAEVIAERDPKTIAVNSSDLWPVADGLSHSLYEKLAGALGPTLSARIASAEALTVRWMETRTPAEVEVWQRGVAIARQTIAKAFSSEVITPGVTTVGDVAWFIRTRFEEQGLEPWFHPDVNRQWQGADF
;
A
#
# COMPACT_ATOMS: atom_id res chain seq x y z
N MET A 1 61.39 -50.78 -29.90
CA MET A 1 60.36 -49.76 -29.85
C MET A 1 59.50 -50.01 -28.62
N ARG A 2 59.64 -49.21 -27.57
CA ARG A 2 58.84 -49.35 -26.33
C ARG A 2 57.78 -48.28 -26.37
N HIS A 3 56.50 -48.66 -26.45
CA HIS A 3 55.36 -47.76 -26.37
C HIS A 3 55.06 -47.50 -24.88
N THR A 4 55.20 -46.23 -24.47
CA THR A 4 54.82 -45.77 -23.14
C THR A 4 53.35 -45.32 -23.20
N ILE A 5 52.47 -46.03 -22.49
CA ILE A 5 51.05 -45.70 -22.36
C ILE A 5 50.93 -44.79 -21.15
N PHE A 6 50.47 -43.52 -21.36
CA PHE A 6 50.06 -42.62 -20.29
C PHE A 6 48.58 -42.91 -19.90
N PRO A 7 48.27 -42.98 -18.60
CA PRO A 7 46.90 -43.11 -18.18
C PRO A 7 46.17 -41.74 -18.28
N PRO A 8 44.85 -41.73 -18.55
CA PRO A 8 44.08 -40.52 -18.61
C PRO A 8 43.90 -39.92 -17.20
N ILE A 9 44.23 -38.65 -17.03
CA ILE A 9 43.94 -37.88 -15.84
C ILE A 9 42.42 -37.58 -15.87
N ALA A 10 41.66 -38.21 -14.98
CA ALA A 10 40.27 -37.88 -14.74
C ALA A 10 40.23 -36.57 -13.88
N LEU A 11 39.84 -35.50 -14.51
CA LEU A 11 39.57 -34.23 -13.82
C LEU A 11 38.21 -34.31 -13.10
N LEU A 12 38.22 -34.58 -11.81
CA LEU A 12 37.06 -34.48 -10.96
C LEU A 12 36.73 -32.98 -10.72
N ILE A 13 35.78 -32.44 -11.45
CA ILE A 13 35.17 -31.14 -11.15
C ILE A 13 34.17 -31.34 -10.03
N THR A 14 34.59 -31.10 -8.79
CA THR A 14 33.66 -30.97 -7.67
C THR A 14 32.97 -29.62 -7.77
N LEU A 15 31.73 -29.60 -8.26
CA LEU A 15 30.85 -28.47 -8.12
C LEU A 15 30.50 -28.32 -6.62
N SER A 16 31.23 -27.45 -5.93
CA SER A 16 30.83 -26.97 -4.62
C SER A 16 29.60 -26.07 -4.81
N TYR A 17 28.41 -26.61 -4.62
CA TYR A 17 27.25 -25.79 -4.35
C TYR A 17 27.49 -25.10 -2.99
N ALA A 18 27.94 -23.86 -3.05
CA ALA A 18 27.88 -23.00 -1.89
C ALA A 18 26.39 -22.82 -1.56
N GLN A 19 25.89 -23.56 -0.59
CA GLN A 19 24.66 -23.21 0.12
C GLN A 19 24.94 -21.86 0.76
N SER A 20 24.54 -20.78 0.07
CA SER A 20 24.38 -19.51 0.73
C SER A 20 23.37 -19.72 1.85
N ALA A 21 23.85 -19.76 3.09
CA ALA A 21 23.00 -19.66 4.25
C ALA A 21 22.11 -18.45 4.01
N SER A 22 20.82 -18.68 3.80
CA SER A 22 19.84 -17.61 3.69
C SER A 22 19.89 -16.89 5.03
N ALA A 23 20.46 -15.69 5.05
CA ALA A 23 20.31 -14.81 6.20
C ALA A 23 18.81 -14.74 6.47
N ASP A 24 18.40 -15.03 7.70
CA ASP A 24 17.00 -14.92 8.13
C ASP A 24 16.55 -13.50 7.80
N VAL A 25 15.66 -13.36 6.84
CA VAL A 25 15.12 -12.07 6.43
C VAL A 25 14.13 -11.64 7.50
N ALA A 26 14.62 -10.93 8.51
CA ALA A 26 13.80 -10.47 9.61
C ALA A 26 12.90 -9.31 9.17
N VAL A 27 11.61 -9.43 9.40
CA VAL A 27 10.67 -8.30 9.32
C VAL A 27 10.79 -7.50 10.62
N ALA A 28 10.72 -6.17 10.52
CA ALA A 28 10.74 -5.29 11.69
C ALA A 28 9.63 -5.68 12.68
N THR A 29 9.93 -5.64 13.97
CA THR A 29 8.92 -5.86 15.01
C THR A 29 7.80 -4.82 14.94
N TYR A 30 6.64 -5.10 15.51
CA TYR A 30 5.50 -4.18 15.51
C TYR A 30 5.85 -2.78 16.02
N GLU A 31 6.72 -2.70 17.01
CA GLU A 31 7.18 -1.42 17.58
C GLU A 31 8.01 -0.58 16.59
N HIS A 32 8.82 -1.22 15.76
CA HIS A 32 9.72 -0.55 14.82
C HIS A 32 9.09 -0.30 13.44
N ARG A 33 7.99 -0.99 13.10
CA ARG A 33 7.31 -0.82 11.80
C ARG A 33 6.85 0.61 11.52
N PRO A 34 6.25 1.34 12.50
CA PRO A 34 5.82 2.72 12.25
C PRO A 34 6.91 3.63 11.74
N ALA A 35 8.14 3.50 12.24
CA ALA A 35 9.26 4.34 11.79
C ALA A 35 9.58 4.10 10.30
N VAL A 36 9.66 2.82 9.89
CA VAL A 36 9.93 2.45 8.50
C VAL A 36 8.77 2.89 7.59
N GLN A 37 7.53 2.59 7.98
CA GLN A 37 6.35 2.93 7.19
C GLN A 37 6.17 4.43 7.03
N ASN A 38 6.47 5.21 8.07
CA ASN A 38 6.38 6.67 8.02
C ASN A 38 7.49 7.27 7.16
N ALA A 39 8.69 6.70 7.15
CA ALA A 39 9.76 7.13 6.25
C ALA A 39 9.36 6.89 4.78
N LEU A 40 8.81 5.71 4.45
CA LEU A 40 8.31 5.40 3.12
C LEU A 40 7.14 6.31 2.72
N LEU A 41 6.21 6.58 3.64
CA LEU A 41 5.11 7.51 3.39
C LEU A 41 5.61 8.93 3.12
N THR A 42 6.60 9.41 3.88
CA THR A 42 7.21 10.72 3.64
C THR A 42 7.81 10.81 2.23
N GLU A 43 8.59 9.82 1.81
CA GLU A 43 9.14 9.76 0.46
C GLU A 43 8.03 9.80 -0.61
N ARG A 44 6.97 9.02 -0.42
CA ARG A 44 5.83 9.00 -1.35
C ARG A 44 5.13 10.36 -1.44
N LEU A 45 4.87 10.99 -0.28
CA LEU A 45 4.20 12.30 -0.24
C LEU A 45 5.05 13.43 -0.82
N ASP A 46 6.38 13.33 -0.71
CA ASP A 46 7.28 14.40 -1.14
C ASP A 46 7.75 14.23 -2.60
N THR A 47 7.79 13.00 -3.11
CA THR A 47 8.33 12.73 -4.46
C THR A 47 7.30 12.16 -5.43
N LEU A 48 6.53 11.16 -4.99
CA LEU A 48 5.58 10.46 -5.85
C LEU A 48 4.29 11.26 -6.05
N LEU A 49 3.70 11.78 -4.98
CA LEU A 49 2.42 12.49 -5.04
C LEU A 49 2.46 13.72 -5.97
N PRO A 50 3.45 14.62 -5.86
CA PRO A 50 3.53 15.79 -6.76
C PRO A 50 3.61 15.38 -8.23
N ARG A 51 4.38 14.34 -8.54
CA ARG A 51 4.51 13.81 -9.90
C ARG A 51 3.17 13.28 -10.40
N LEU A 52 2.48 12.46 -9.61
CA LEU A 52 1.21 11.86 -10.01
C LEU A 52 0.11 12.90 -10.18
N MET A 53 0.01 13.90 -9.29
CA MET A 53 -0.97 14.99 -9.42
C MET A 53 -0.78 15.76 -10.73
N ARG A 54 0.46 16.05 -11.11
CA ARG A 54 0.76 16.75 -12.39
C ARG A 54 0.50 15.88 -13.61
N GLU A 55 0.89 14.62 -13.58
CA GLU A 55 0.63 13.67 -14.66
C GLU A 55 -0.87 13.43 -14.89
N THR A 56 -1.68 13.53 -13.86
CA THR A 56 -3.14 13.39 -13.93
C THR A 56 -3.89 14.72 -14.02
N GLN A 57 -3.18 15.84 -14.04
CA GLN A 57 -3.73 17.20 -14.13
C GLN A 57 -4.72 17.54 -12.99
N ILE A 58 -4.43 17.08 -11.78
CA ILE A 58 -5.24 17.31 -10.59
C ILE A 58 -4.55 18.38 -9.74
N ASP A 59 -5.21 19.54 -9.58
CA ASP A 59 -4.70 20.63 -8.72
C ASP A 59 -4.91 20.34 -7.24
N MET A 60 -6.06 19.76 -6.90
CA MET A 60 -6.41 19.43 -5.52
C MET A 60 -7.00 18.02 -5.44
N TRP A 61 -6.49 17.22 -4.50
CA TRP A 61 -7.03 15.90 -4.17
C TRP A 61 -7.57 15.90 -2.75
N LEU A 62 -8.82 15.50 -2.58
CA LEU A 62 -9.48 15.36 -1.30
C LEU A 62 -9.71 13.88 -0.99
N VAL A 63 -9.24 13.45 0.19
CA VAL A 63 -9.56 12.12 0.72
C VAL A 63 -10.31 12.31 2.03
N ILE A 64 -11.57 11.93 2.05
CA ILE A 64 -12.47 12.13 3.18
C ILE A 64 -12.92 10.77 3.70
N ALA A 65 -12.45 10.43 4.88
CA ALA A 65 -12.79 9.18 5.56
C ALA A 65 -13.54 9.45 6.87
N ARG A 66 -14.33 8.48 7.28
CA ARG A 66 -15.11 8.53 8.51
C ARG A 66 -14.87 7.26 9.31
N GLU A 67 -14.87 7.38 10.63
CA GLU A 67 -14.77 6.23 11.55
C GLU A 67 -15.79 5.13 11.17
N TYR A 68 -15.33 3.90 11.00
CA TYR A 68 -16.07 2.72 10.48
C TYR A 68 -16.45 2.77 8.99
N ASN A 69 -16.05 3.79 8.27
CA ASN A 69 -16.24 3.91 6.82
C ASN A 69 -15.03 4.66 6.23
N ASP A 70 -13.88 3.98 6.30
CA ASP A 70 -12.63 4.49 5.76
C ASP A 70 -12.64 4.39 4.23
N ASP A 71 -12.10 5.42 3.60
CA ASP A 71 -11.74 5.35 2.19
C ASP A 71 -10.63 4.31 2.01
N PRO A 72 -10.67 3.43 0.98
CA PRO A 72 -9.69 2.36 0.78
C PRO A 72 -8.23 2.82 0.77
N VAL A 73 -7.96 4.05 0.29
CA VAL A 73 -6.59 4.59 0.23
C VAL A 73 -6.18 5.36 1.48
N PHE A 74 -7.12 5.65 2.38
CA PHE A 74 -6.87 6.49 3.56
C PHE A 74 -5.66 6.01 4.37
N LEU A 75 -5.58 4.70 4.65
CA LEU A 75 -4.49 4.13 5.46
C LEU A 75 -3.12 4.16 4.78
N SER A 76 -3.08 4.33 3.45
CA SER A 76 -1.85 4.54 2.69
C SER A 76 -1.35 5.98 2.71
N LEU A 77 -2.15 6.90 3.25
CA LEU A 77 -1.89 8.34 3.28
C LEU A 77 -1.66 8.88 4.68
N VAL A 78 -1.92 8.11 5.74
CA VAL A 78 -1.81 8.58 7.11
C VAL A 78 -0.65 7.93 7.86
N PRO A 79 0.03 8.70 8.76
CA PRO A 79 1.16 8.18 9.51
C PRO A 79 0.74 7.06 10.46
N LYS A 80 1.58 6.04 10.58
CA LYS A 80 1.42 4.97 11.56
C LYS A 80 1.81 5.48 12.98
N PRO A 81 1.24 4.91 14.01
CA PRO A 81 0.43 3.69 14.07
C PRO A 81 -1.08 3.86 13.83
N ARG A 82 -1.52 4.88 13.11
CA ARG A 82 -2.95 5.04 12.81
C ARG A 82 -3.44 3.90 11.91
N PHE A 83 -4.60 3.33 12.25
CA PHE A 83 -5.20 2.17 11.55
C PHE A 83 -6.67 2.38 11.17
N THR A 84 -7.23 3.57 11.42
CA THR A 84 -8.58 3.98 11.00
C THR A 84 -8.71 5.51 11.07
N ALA A 85 -9.67 6.09 10.37
CA ALA A 85 -10.07 7.46 10.59
C ALA A 85 -10.66 7.64 12.00
N ARG A 86 -10.47 8.83 12.57
CA ARG A 86 -11.09 9.22 13.84
C ARG A 86 -12.14 10.27 13.55
N ARG A 87 -13.42 9.96 13.87
CA ARG A 87 -14.55 10.80 13.48
C ARG A 87 -14.57 11.02 11.97
N THR A 88 -14.67 12.27 11.48
CA THR A 88 -14.42 12.59 10.08
C THR A 88 -13.02 13.16 9.95
N THR A 89 -12.20 12.56 9.13
CA THR A 89 -10.84 13.02 8.81
C THR A 89 -10.79 13.38 7.33
N MET A 90 -10.41 14.63 7.03
CA MET A 90 -10.33 15.14 5.67
C MET A 90 -8.88 15.50 5.37
N LEU A 91 -8.31 14.86 4.37
CA LEU A 91 -6.98 15.15 3.84
C LEU A 91 -7.14 16.05 2.62
N VAL A 92 -6.32 17.07 2.53
CA VAL A 92 -6.28 18.01 1.41
C VAL A 92 -4.86 18.06 0.87
N PHE A 93 -4.71 17.70 -0.38
CA PHE A 93 -3.45 17.82 -1.12
C PHE A 93 -3.64 18.87 -2.20
N PHE A 94 -2.82 19.92 -2.20
CA PHE A 94 -2.89 20.98 -3.20
C PHE A 94 -1.54 21.19 -3.86
N ASP A 95 -1.45 21.02 -5.18
CA ASP A 95 -0.21 21.24 -5.94
C ASP A 95 0.05 22.74 -6.13
N ARG A 96 1.15 23.23 -5.55
CA ARG A 96 1.62 24.61 -5.67
C ARG A 96 2.75 24.75 -6.71
N GLY A 97 2.81 23.84 -7.69
CA GLY A 97 3.87 23.85 -8.68
C GLY A 97 5.25 23.61 -8.05
N ASP A 98 6.21 24.49 -8.33
CA ASP A 98 7.58 24.37 -7.82
C ASP A 98 7.70 24.41 -6.30
N ALA A 99 6.69 24.95 -5.60
CA ALA A 99 6.63 24.92 -4.14
C ALA A 99 6.18 23.55 -3.57
N GLY A 100 5.91 22.56 -4.43
CA GLY A 100 5.50 21.22 -4.04
C GLY A 100 4.03 21.11 -3.68
N VAL A 101 3.66 19.98 -3.09
CA VAL A 101 2.28 19.70 -2.67
C VAL A 101 2.09 20.10 -1.21
N GLU A 102 1.15 20.99 -0.96
CA GLU A 102 0.66 21.32 0.36
C GLU A 102 -0.17 20.17 0.92
N LYS A 103 0.08 19.78 2.14
CA LYS A 103 -0.55 18.62 2.81
C LYS A 103 -1.26 19.10 4.06
N LEU A 104 -2.59 19.20 4.01
CA LEU A 104 -3.40 19.71 5.11
C LEU A 104 -4.35 18.63 5.64
N THR A 105 -4.74 18.80 6.89
CA THR A 105 -5.84 18.03 7.46
C THR A 105 -6.88 18.95 8.10
N VAL A 106 -8.14 18.73 7.71
CA VAL A 106 -9.30 19.32 8.38
C VAL A 106 -9.91 18.24 9.25
N SER A 107 -9.33 17.99 10.41
CA SER A 107 -9.76 16.95 11.34
C SER A 107 -9.59 17.37 12.79
N ARG A 108 -10.36 16.73 13.68
CA ARG A 108 -10.28 17.01 15.13
C ARG A 108 -8.95 16.55 15.75
N TYR A 109 -8.32 15.53 15.17
CA TYR A 109 -7.10 14.91 15.69
C TYR A 109 -5.95 15.12 14.72
N PRO A 110 -4.79 15.61 15.20
CA PRO A 110 -3.64 15.86 14.35
C PRO A 110 -3.11 14.54 13.73
N LEU A 111 -2.46 14.66 12.57
CA LEU A 111 -1.82 13.58 11.85
C LEU A 111 -0.28 13.67 11.91
N GLY A 112 0.26 14.08 13.05
CA GLY A 112 1.70 14.26 13.23
C GLY A 112 2.23 15.45 12.43
N SER A 113 3.53 15.43 12.11
CA SER A 113 4.21 16.50 11.38
C SER A 113 4.09 16.41 9.86
N MET A 114 3.48 15.34 9.32
CA MET A 114 3.31 15.17 7.87
C MET A 114 2.21 16.05 7.28
N TYR A 115 1.29 16.50 8.13
CA TYR A 115 0.15 17.32 7.74
C TYR A 115 0.03 18.55 8.62
N GLU A 116 -0.17 19.69 8.00
CA GLU A 116 -0.55 20.91 8.71
C GLU A 116 -2.03 20.85 9.13
N ALA A 117 -2.32 21.16 10.38
CA ALA A 117 -3.70 21.21 10.87
C ALA A 117 -4.36 22.49 10.40
N ALA A 118 -5.34 22.38 9.52
CA ALA A 118 -6.08 23.53 8.98
C ALA A 118 -7.38 23.84 9.77
N TRP A 119 -7.64 23.12 10.85
CA TRP A 119 -8.83 23.28 11.68
C TRP A 119 -8.52 23.05 13.16
N GLU A 120 -8.92 23.99 14.01
CA GLU A 120 -8.67 23.95 15.45
C GLU A 120 -9.76 23.22 16.25
N GLY A 121 -10.80 22.74 15.58
CA GLY A 121 -11.92 22.03 16.21
C GLY A 121 -13.24 22.81 16.16
N GLY A 122 -14.29 22.22 16.70
CA GLY A 122 -15.64 22.75 16.67
C GLY A 122 -16.69 21.66 16.41
N ASP A 123 -17.89 22.05 15.98
CA ASP A 123 -18.91 21.12 15.54
C ASP A 123 -18.67 20.60 14.11
N LEU A 124 -19.48 19.61 13.69
CA LEU A 124 -19.31 19.00 12.37
C LEU A 124 -19.61 19.99 11.23
N ASN A 125 -20.50 20.97 11.43
CA ASN A 125 -20.79 21.96 10.40
C ASN A 125 -19.63 22.96 10.28
N ALA A 126 -18.96 23.30 11.39
CA ALA A 126 -17.76 24.11 11.37
C ALA A 126 -16.62 23.43 10.61
N GLN A 127 -16.50 22.11 10.73
CA GLN A 127 -15.51 21.34 9.98
C GLN A 127 -15.73 21.44 8.46
N TRP A 128 -16.97 21.28 7.98
CA TRP A 128 -17.29 21.40 6.56
C TRP A 128 -17.14 22.82 6.04
N ARG A 129 -17.53 23.84 6.83
CA ARG A 129 -17.27 25.26 6.49
C ARG A 129 -15.76 25.51 6.34
N ARG A 130 -14.95 25.03 7.29
CA ARG A 130 -13.49 25.22 7.21
C ARG A 130 -12.88 24.51 5.99
N LEU A 131 -13.35 23.30 5.64
CA LEU A 131 -12.91 22.66 4.40
C LEU A 131 -13.24 23.53 3.18
N ALA A 132 -14.44 24.07 3.09
CA ALA A 132 -14.84 24.94 1.99
C ALA A 132 -13.99 26.22 1.91
N GLU A 133 -13.66 26.85 3.06
CA GLU A 133 -12.76 28.00 3.14
C GLU A 133 -11.35 27.64 2.64
N VAL A 134 -10.77 26.52 3.12
CA VAL A 134 -9.47 26.00 2.70
C VAL A 134 -9.40 25.81 1.18
N ILE A 135 -10.47 25.27 0.58
CA ILE A 135 -10.56 25.08 -0.87
C ILE A 135 -10.70 26.41 -1.59
N ALA A 136 -11.57 27.31 -1.11
CA ALA A 136 -11.79 28.63 -1.71
C ALA A 136 -10.52 29.52 -1.66
N GLU A 137 -9.77 29.47 -0.57
CA GLU A 137 -8.49 30.18 -0.41
C GLU A 137 -7.45 29.80 -1.48
N ARG A 138 -7.51 28.57 -1.99
CA ARG A 138 -6.56 28.01 -2.98
C ARG A 138 -7.07 28.06 -4.41
N ASP A 139 -8.36 28.25 -4.57
CA ASP A 139 -9.07 28.37 -5.85
C ASP A 139 -8.63 27.32 -6.92
N PRO A 140 -8.63 25.99 -6.60
CA PRO A 140 -8.20 24.96 -7.53
C PRO A 140 -9.13 24.90 -8.73
N LYS A 141 -8.59 24.61 -9.92
CA LYS A 141 -9.38 24.39 -11.14
C LYS A 141 -10.10 23.05 -11.09
N THR A 142 -9.44 22.04 -10.49
CA THR A 142 -9.94 20.67 -10.35
C THR A 142 -9.91 20.27 -8.87
N ILE A 143 -11.04 19.82 -8.35
CA ILE A 143 -11.20 19.28 -7.00
C ILE A 143 -11.46 17.78 -7.16
N ALA A 144 -10.44 16.95 -7.09
CA ALA A 144 -10.57 15.53 -7.29
C ALA A 144 -10.96 14.81 -6.00
N VAL A 145 -11.92 13.89 -6.09
CA VAL A 145 -12.40 13.04 -5.00
C VAL A 145 -12.39 11.59 -5.41
N ASN A 146 -12.27 10.68 -4.45
CA ASN A 146 -12.25 9.25 -4.73
C ASN A 146 -13.66 8.75 -5.09
N SER A 147 -13.97 8.82 -6.36
CA SER A 147 -15.19 8.26 -6.98
C SER A 147 -14.81 7.58 -8.29
N SER A 148 -15.31 6.36 -8.49
CA SER A 148 -15.04 5.53 -9.67
C SER A 148 -16.19 4.55 -9.88
N ASP A 149 -16.54 4.27 -11.12
CA ASP A 149 -17.47 3.20 -11.51
C ASP A 149 -16.72 1.91 -11.90
N LEU A 150 -15.39 1.99 -12.08
CA LEU A 150 -14.56 0.87 -12.53
C LEU A 150 -13.70 0.28 -11.40
N TRP A 151 -13.04 1.14 -10.59
CA TRP A 151 -12.04 0.72 -9.62
C TRP A 151 -12.52 0.92 -8.17
N PRO A 152 -12.95 -0.15 -7.46
CA PRO A 152 -13.46 -0.03 -6.08
C PRO A 152 -12.45 0.64 -5.12
N VAL A 153 -11.14 0.48 -5.34
CA VAL A 153 -10.10 1.14 -4.55
C VAL A 153 -10.10 2.67 -4.70
N ALA A 154 -10.65 3.17 -5.81
CA ALA A 154 -10.76 4.60 -6.11
C ALA A 154 -12.18 5.15 -5.86
N ASP A 155 -13.09 4.35 -5.32
CA ASP A 155 -14.49 4.73 -5.03
C ASP A 155 -14.74 4.79 -3.51
N GLY A 156 -13.91 5.54 -2.80
CA GLY A 156 -13.94 5.59 -1.34
C GLY A 156 -14.82 6.68 -0.74
N LEU A 157 -15.24 7.69 -1.52
CA LEU A 157 -16.08 8.77 -1.02
C LEU A 157 -17.55 8.33 -0.98
N SER A 158 -18.09 8.09 0.22
CA SER A 158 -19.49 7.71 0.34
C SER A 158 -20.42 8.82 -0.16
N HIS A 159 -21.58 8.40 -0.71
CA HIS A 159 -22.61 9.34 -1.20
C HIS A 159 -22.97 10.42 -0.18
N SER A 160 -23.15 10.07 1.09
CA SER A 160 -23.48 11.05 2.14
C SER A 160 -22.37 12.05 2.44
N LEU A 161 -21.09 11.68 2.20
CA LEU A 161 -19.96 12.62 2.32
C LEU A 161 -19.85 13.50 1.10
N TYR A 162 -20.14 12.97 -0.09
CA TYR A 162 -20.22 13.75 -1.32
C TYR A 162 -21.29 14.85 -1.24
N GLU A 163 -22.50 14.51 -0.80
CA GLU A 163 -23.59 15.49 -0.61
C GLU A 163 -23.21 16.62 0.36
N LYS A 164 -22.52 16.28 1.45
CA LYS A 164 -22.03 17.27 2.41
C LYS A 164 -20.94 18.15 1.81
N LEU A 165 -20.02 17.57 1.05
CA LEU A 165 -18.96 18.31 0.35
C LEU A 165 -19.58 19.27 -0.65
N ALA A 166 -20.43 18.78 -1.55
CA ALA A 166 -21.07 19.61 -2.57
C ALA A 166 -21.92 20.74 -1.96
N GLY A 167 -22.66 20.46 -0.88
CA GLY A 167 -23.42 21.45 -0.13
C GLY A 167 -22.54 22.51 0.54
N ALA A 168 -21.40 22.13 1.10
CA ALA A 168 -20.47 23.07 1.74
C ALA A 168 -19.75 23.95 0.70
N LEU A 169 -19.40 23.42 -0.47
CA LEU A 169 -18.71 24.13 -1.54
C LEU A 169 -19.62 25.11 -2.30
N GLY A 170 -20.92 24.88 -2.31
CA GLY A 170 -21.86 25.62 -3.14
C GLY A 170 -21.68 25.38 -4.65
N PRO A 171 -22.51 25.98 -5.50
CA PRO A 171 -22.60 25.60 -6.93
C PRO A 171 -21.32 25.86 -7.72
N THR A 172 -20.58 26.91 -7.41
CA THR A 172 -19.40 27.32 -8.18
C THR A 172 -18.22 26.37 -7.99
N LEU A 173 -17.88 26.01 -6.76
CA LEU A 173 -16.76 25.11 -6.48
C LEU A 173 -17.15 23.65 -6.67
N SER A 174 -18.38 23.25 -6.36
CA SER A 174 -18.84 21.89 -6.59
C SER A 174 -18.87 21.51 -8.08
N ALA A 175 -19.04 22.45 -8.99
CA ALA A 175 -18.92 22.22 -10.43
C ALA A 175 -17.48 21.83 -10.88
N ARG A 176 -16.48 22.03 -10.01
CA ARG A 176 -15.07 21.64 -10.27
C ARG A 176 -14.73 20.26 -9.71
N ILE A 177 -15.70 19.58 -9.07
CA ILE A 177 -15.48 18.22 -8.55
C ILE A 177 -15.31 17.26 -9.72
N ALA A 178 -14.26 16.45 -9.65
CA ALA A 178 -13.93 15.43 -10.64
C ALA A 178 -13.49 14.14 -9.94
N SER A 179 -13.47 13.04 -10.68
CA SER A 179 -12.94 11.77 -10.18
C SER A 179 -11.42 11.83 -10.01
N ALA A 180 -10.92 11.31 -8.90
CA ALA A 180 -9.50 11.09 -8.65
C ALA A 180 -9.03 9.69 -9.12
N GLU A 181 -9.84 8.94 -9.88
CA GLU A 181 -9.58 7.54 -10.24
C GLU A 181 -8.16 7.30 -10.72
N ALA A 182 -7.73 8.03 -11.75
CA ALA A 182 -6.39 7.85 -12.34
C ALA A 182 -5.27 8.13 -11.32
N LEU A 183 -5.40 9.16 -10.50
CA LEU A 183 -4.43 9.48 -9.45
C LEU A 183 -4.42 8.39 -8.37
N THR A 184 -5.59 7.98 -7.91
CA THR A 184 -5.76 7.01 -6.83
C THR A 184 -5.20 5.64 -7.22
N VAL A 185 -5.54 5.13 -8.41
CA VAL A 185 -5.01 3.87 -8.93
C VAL A 185 -3.49 3.93 -9.03
N ARG A 186 -2.95 4.98 -9.65
CA ARG A 186 -1.49 5.15 -9.78
C ARG A 186 -0.78 5.31 -8.42
N TRP A 187 -1.40 5.98 -7.46
CA TRP A 187 -0.90 6.05 -6.09
C TRP A 187 -0.76 4.66 -5.48
N MET A 188 -1.75 3.79 -5.66
CA MET A 188 -1.77 2.44 -5.07
C MET A 188 -0.84 1.46 -5.80
N GLU A 189 -0.65 1.58 -7.11
CA GLU A 189 0.16 0.63 -7.89
C GLU A 189 1.64 1.00 -7.97
N THR A 190 2.01 2.28 -7.87
CA THR A 190 3.39 2.74 -8.03
C THR A 190 4.19 2.53 -6.75
N ARG A 191 5.41 2.04 -6.88
CA ARG A 191 6.36 1.87 -5.77
C ARG A 191 7.55 2.81 -5.93
N THR A 192 8.04 3.34 -4.79
CA THR A 192 9.31 4.07 -4.74
C THR A 192 10.49 3.08 -4.69
N PRO A 193 11.73 3.52 -4.99
CA PRO A 193 12.90 2.65 -4.85
C PRO A 193 13.05 2.03 -3.46
N ALA A 194 12.81 2.81 -2.39
CA ALA A 194 12.88 2.30 -1.02
C ALA A 194 11.79 1.26 -0.71
N GLU A 195 10.58 1.44 -1.26
CA GLU A 195 9.51 0.43 -1.15
C GLU A 195 9.90 -0.88 -1.86
N VAL A 196 10.55 -0.80 -3.03
CA VAL A 196 11.00 -2.00 -3.77
C VAL A 196 11.97 -2.83 -2.93
N GLU A 197 12.88 -2.20 -2.18
CA GLU A 197 13.80 -2.92 -1.29
C GLU A 197 13.05 -3.69 -0.18
N VAL A 198 12.02 -3.08 0.42
CA VAL A 198 11.17 -3.74 1.42
C VAL A 198 10.37 -4.89 0.79
N TRP A 199 9.85 -4.66 -0.41
CA TRP A 199 9.11 -5.67 -1.17
C TRP A 199 9.92 -6.91 -1.49
N GLN A 200 11.19 -6.75 -1.89
CA GLN A 200 12.09 -7.86 -2.17
C GLN A 200 12.25 -8.79 -0.97
N ARG A 201 12.29 -8.25 0.25
CA ARG A 201 12.33 -9.05 1.49
C ARG A 201 11.04 -9.87 1.67
N GLY A 202 9.87 -9.24 1.50
CA GLY A 202 8.58 -9.94 1.56
C GLY A 202 8.49 -11.08 0.54
N VAL A 203 8.93 -10.83 -0.70
CA VAL A 203 8.98 -11.85 -1.75
C VAL A 203 9.93 -13.00 -1.39
N ALA A 204 11.10 -12.71 -0.80
CA ALA A 204 12.03 -13.76 -0.35
C ALA A 204 11.40 -14.66 0.72
N ILE A 205 10.73 -14.07 1.72
CA ILE A 205 10.01 -14.82 2.75
C ILE A 205 8.90 -15.68 2.13
N ALA A 206 8.12 -15.12 1.21
CA ALA A 206 7.05 -15.85 0.55
C ALA A 206 7.59 -17.07 -0.22
N ARG A 207 8.66 -16.88 -0.99
CA ARG A 207 9.31 -17.98 -1.74
C ARG A 207 9.84 -19.09 -0.82
N GLN A 208 10.51 -18.72 0.28
CA GLN A 208 11.00 -19.71 1.26
C GLN A 208 9.86 -20.47 1.91
N THR A 209 8.80 -19.77 2.30
CA THR A 209 7.60 -20.37 2.89
C THR A 209 6.93 -21.34 1.93
N ILE A 210 6.75 -20.96 0.66
CA ILE A 210 6.17 -21.84 -0.37
C ILE A 210 7.06 -23.07 -0.61
N ALA A 211 8.38 -22.89 -0.77
CA ALA A 211 9.30 -24.00 -0.96
C ALA A 211 9.25 -25.01 0.19
N LYS A 212 9.14 -24.52 1.45
CA LYS A 212 9.01 -25.39 2.62
C LYS A 212 7.63 -26.06 2.66
N ALA A 213 6.55 -25.32 2.35
CA ALA A 213 5.19 -25.86 2.35
C ALA A 213 5.01 -27.07 1.43
N PHE A 214 5.74 -27.08 0.30
CA PHE A 214 5.71 -28.17 -0.68
C PHE A 214 6.88 -29.16 -0.52
N SER A 215 7.50 -29.24 0.64
CA SER A 215 8.57 -30.21 0.94
C SER A 215 8.07 -31.39 1.78
N SER A 216 8.89 -32.44 1.89
CA SER A 216 8.64 -33.58 2.79
C SER A 216 8.70 -33.23 4.29
N GLU A 217 9.13 -32.02 4.64
CA GLU A 217 9.06 -31.53 6.02
C GLU A 217 7.61 -31.20 6.44
N VAL A 218 6.75 -30.86 5.48
CA VAL A 218 5.36 -30.46 5.71
C VAL A 218 4.38 -31.49 5.14
N ILE A 219 4.69 -32.07 3.97
CA ILE A 219 3.79 -33.00 3.29
C ILE A 219 4.14 -34.46 3.64
N THR A 220 3.22 -35.13 4.32
CA THR A 220 3.21 -36.58 4.50
C THR A 220 2.22 -37.16 3.50
N PRO A 221 2.66 -37.95 2.49
CA PRO A 221 1.77 -38.56 1.50
C PRO A 221 0.66 -39.38 2.14
N GLY A 222 -0.58 -39.20 1.67
CA GLY A 222 -1.75 -39.90 2.19
C GLY A 222 -2.32 -39.35 3.51
N VAL A 223 -1.65 -38.36 4.14
CA VAL A 223 -2.06 -37.75 5.42
C VAL A 223 -2.34 -36.25 5.26
N THR A 224 -1.36 -35.51 4.74
CA THR A 224 -1.46 -34.04 4.63
C THR A 224 -2.47 -33.65 3.55
N THR A 225 -3.43 -32.83 3.91
CA THR A 225 -4.43 -32.28 3.00
C THR A 225 -3.97 -30.95 2.38
N VAL A 226 -4.63 -30.48 1.32
CA VAL A 226 -4.39 -29.16 0.75
C VAL A 226 -4.70 -28.04 1.75
N GLY A 227 -5.70 -28.24 2.62
CA GLY A 227 -6.04 -27.32 3.70
C GLY A 227 -4.91 -27.20 4.72
N ASP A 228 -4.26 -28.30 5.09
CA ASP A 228 -3.12 -28.28 6.03
C ASP A 228 -1.96 -27.45 5.46
N VAL A 229 -1.68 -27.60 4.16
CA VAL A 229 -0.64 -26.82 3.47
C VAL A 229 -1.01 -25.34 3.43
N ALA A 230 -2.27 -24.99 3.13
CA ALA A 230 -2.74 -23.61 3.13
C ALA A 230 -2.61 -22.96 4.52
N TRP A 231 -2.99 -23.69 5.59
CA TRP A 231 -2.83 -23.22 6.97
C TRP A 231 -1.37 -23.10 7.39
N PHE A 232 -0.50 -24.01 6.95
CA PHE A 232 0.94 -23.89 7.19
C PHE A 232 1.48 -22.59 6.59
N ILE A 233 1.15 -22.27 5.32
CA ILE A 233 1.59 -21.04 4.66
C ILE A 233 1.08 -19.81 5.43
N ARG A 234 -0.21 -19.80 5.79
CA ARG A 234 -0.83 -18.70 6.54
C ARG A 234 -0.14 -18.46 7.87
N THR A 235 0.01 -19.50 8.68
CA THR A 235 0.66 -19.43 10.00
C THR A 235 2.10 -18.96 9.86
N ARG A 236 2.82 -19.47 8.86
CA ARG A 236 4.22 -19.09 8.65
C ARG A 236 4.36 -17.62 8.26
N PHE A 237 3.44 -17.06 7.47
CA PHE A 237 3.43 -15.63 7.19
C PHE A 237 3.18 -14.80 8.45
N GLU A 238 2.22 -15.18 9.27
CA GLU A 238 1.92 -14.51 10.52
C GLU A 238 3.10 -14.55 11.50
N GLU A 239 3.79 -15.68 11.65
CA GLU A 239 5.01 -15.83 12.44
C GLU A 239 6.15 -14.90 11.96
N GLN A 240 6.26 -14.68 10.65
CA GLN A 240 7.20 -13.74 10.05
C GLN A 240 6.70 -12.29 10.06
N GLY A 241 5.52 -12.07 10.61
CA GLY A 241 4.92 -10.75 10.69
C GLY A 241 4.42 -10.18 9.37
N LEU A 242 4.16 -11.04 8.39
CA LEU A 242 3.47 -10.67 7.16
C LEU A 242 1.97 -10.84 7.36
N GLU A 243 1.20 -9.91 6.82
CA GLU A 243 -0.25 -9.95 6.80
C GLU A 243 -0.72 -10.25 5.37
N PRO A 244 -1.19 -11.47 5.09
CA PRO A 244 -1.66 -11.82 3.75
C PRO A 244 -3.01 -11.16 3.47
N TRP A 245 -3.19 -10.71 2.23
CA TRP A 245 -4.43 -10.10 1.76
C TRP A 245 -5.63 -11.07 1.82
N PHE A 246 -5.38 -12.34 1.51
CA PHE A 246 -6.39 -13.42 1.55
C PHE A 246 -5.76 -14.72 2.05
N HIS A 247 -6.61 -15.69 2.41
CA HIS A 247 -6.15 -17.02 2.79
C HIS A 247 -5.50 -17.70 1.59
N PRO A 248 -4.31 -18.34 1.74
CA PRO A 248 -3.68 -19.06 0.64
C PRO A 248 -4.60 -20.13 0.07
N ASP A 249 -4.71 -20.19 -1.26
CA ASP A 249 -5.39 -21.26 -1.97
C ASP A 249 -4.36 -22.30 -2.42
N VAL A 250 -4.62 -23.58 -2.07
CA VAL A 250 -3.76 -24.71 -2.41
C VAL A 250 -4.60 -25.80 -3.03
N ASN A 251 -4.32 -26.11 -4.28
CA ASN A 251 -5.05 -27.11 -5.05
C ASN A 251 -4.16 -28.27 -5.46
N ARG A 252 -4.74 -29.48 -5.52
CA ARG A 252 -4.10 -30.66 -6.09
C ARG A 252 -4.53 -30.78 -7.55
N GLN A 253 -3.56 -30.69 -8.45
CA GLN A 253 -3.79 -30.94 -9.86
C GLN A 253 -3.52 -32.42 -10.20
N TRP A 254 -4.40 -33.03 -10.99
CA TRP A 254 -4.19 -34.31 -11.56
C TRP A 254 -3.49 -34.16 -12.91
N GLN A 255 -2.58 -35.09 -13.23
CA GLN A 255 -1.94 -35.09 -14.54
C GLN A 255 -3.00 -35.22 -15.66
N GLY A 256 -3.02 -34.24 -16.59
CA GLY A 256 -4.00 -34.20 -17.68
C GLY A 256 -5.35 -33.53 -17.34
N ALA A 257 -5.50 -32.94 -16.15
CA ALA A 257 -6.65 -32.11 -15.86
C ALA A 257 -6.41 -30.68 -16.33
N ASP A 258 -7.35 -30.11 -17.09
CA ASP A 258 -7.39 -28.69 -17.39
C ASP A 258 -7.96 -27.93 -16.19
N PHE A 259 -7.52 -26.69 -16.01
CA PHE A 259 -8.05 -25.78 -14.99
C PHE A 259 -9.42 -25.25 -15.38
#